data_b11698a82b52226e994559c4dd33816e
#
_entry.id   b11698a82b52226e994559c4dd33816e
#
_cell.length_a   1.000
_cell.length_b   1.000
_cell.length_c   1.000
_cell.angle_alpha   90.00
_cell.angle_beta   90.00
_cell.angle_gamma   90.00
#
_symmetry.space_group_name_H-M   'P 1'
#
loop_
_entity.id
_entity.type
_entity.pdbx_description
1 polymer ?
#
loop_
_entity_poly.entity_id
_entity_poly.type
_entity_poly.pdbx_seq_one_letter_code
_entity_poly.pdbx_strand_id
1 'polypeptide(L)'
;MLRAVLDTNVVLAAGRSVHPQSPNVEVITRWISGEFIWLVSDDVVTEYAEKLLEKGIDCLKVERLVADLLQYGEEVPIRFYHFQHDPVDADDVAFLLVALNGAASHLVTYDEHLKDVGVFYPEFITCEPVAFLSDLRATLTP
;
A
#
# COMPACT_ATOMS: atom_id res chain seq x y z
N MET A 1 13.91 0.49 -8.86
CA MET A 1 13.03 -0.36 -8.03
C MET A 1 11.70 0.36 -7.82
N LEU A 2 10.58 -0.35 -7.98
CA LEU A 2 9.27 0.25 -7.77
C LEU A 2 9.06 0.62 -6.31
N ARG A 3 8.32 1.68 -6.08
CA ARG A 3 8.00 2.24 -4.77
C ARG A 3 6.48 2.31 -4.65
N ALA A 4 5.90 1.54 -3.75
CA ALA A 4 4.44 1.37 -3.70
C ALA A 4 3.85 1.71 -2.34
N VAL A 5 2.67 2.32 -2.39
CA VAL A 5 1.78 2.47 -1.25
C VAL A 5 0.67 1.45 -1.42
N LEU A 6 0.39 0.65 -0.39
CA LEU A 6 -0.68 -0.33 -0.40
C LEU A 6 -1.82 0.18 0.47
N ASP A 7 -3.01 0.29 -0.12
CA ASP A 7 -4.22 0.61 0.63
C ASP A 7 -4.56 -0.53 1.61
N THR A 8 -5.22 -0.19 2.71
CA THR A 8 -5.58 -1.15 3.76
C THR A 8 -6.35 -2.35 3.22
N ASN A 9 -7.23 -2.16 2.25
CA ASN A 9 -8.01 -3.26 1.67
C ASN A 9 -7.15 -4.33 1.00
N VAL A 10 -6.02 -3.95 0.42
CA VAL A 10 -5.06 -4.89 -0.18
C VAL A 10 -4.40 -5.72 0.92
N VAL A 11 -3.95 -5.06 1.99
CA VAL A 11 -3.30 -5.70 3.13
C VAL A 11 -4.28 -6.62 3.85
N LEU A 12 -5.52 -6.18 4.06
CA LEU A 12 -6.57 -6.97 4.67
C LEU A 12 -6.89 -8.23 3.84
N ALA A 13 -7.01 -8.07 2.53
CA ALA A 13 -7.28 -9.20 1.62
C ALA A 13 -6.15 -10.23 1.68
N ALA A 14 -4.90 -9.79 1.77
CA ALA A 14 -3.76 -10.68 1.95
C ALA A 14 -3.84 -11.43 3.28
N GLY A 15 -4.20 -10.73 4.36
CA GLY A 15 -4.32 -11.34 5.70
C GLY A 15 -5.45 -12.36 5.81
N ARG A 16 -6.50 -12.20 5.02
CA ARG A 16 -7.66 -13.11 5.00
C ARG A 16 -7.50 -14.28 4.05
N SER A 17 -6.59 -14.18 3.08
CA SER A 17 -6.48 -15.19 2.03
C SER A 17 -5.85 -16.46 2.57
N VAL A 18 -6.43 -17.61 2.17
CA VAL A 18 -5.88 -18.93 2.40
C VAL A 18 -5.18 -19.49 1.15
N HIS A 19 -5.24 -18.74 0.04
CA HIS A 19 -4.64 -19.16 -1.22
C HIS A 19 -3.28 -18.48 -1.41
N PRO A 20 -2.17 -19.24 -1.48
CA PRO A 20 -0.83 -18.67 -1.68
C PRO A 20 -0.67 -18.01 -3.05
N GLN A 21 -1.57 -18.29 -3.99
CA GLN A 21 -1.55 -17.70 -5.34
C GLN A 21 -2.44 -16.45 -5.46
N SER A 22 -3.06 -16.01 -4.36
CA SER A 22 -3.81 -14.75 -4.36
C SER A 22 -2.90 -13.59 -4.75
N PRO A 23 -3.34 -12.68 -5.64
CA PRO A 23 -2.54 -11.50 -5.98
C PRO A 23 -2.13 -10.68 -4.76
N ASN A 24 -3.00 -10.57 -3.76
CA ASN A 24 -2.70 -9.82 -2.55
C ASN A 24 -1.57 -10.47 -1.74
N VAL A 25 -1.61 -11.79 -1.61
CA VAL A 25 -0.54 -12.56 -0.95
C VAL A 25 0.75 -12.44 -1.76
N GLU A 26 0.68 -12.53 -3.07
CA GLU A 26 1.85 -12.40 -3.93
C GLU A 26 2.54 -11.04 -3.75
N VAL A 27 1.77 -9.94 -3.65
CA VAL A 27 2.33 -8.61 -3.40
C VAL A 27 3.17 -8.63 -2.11
N ILE A 28 2.63 -9.15 -1.03
CA ILE A 28 3.34 -9.19 0.27
C ILE A 28 4.57 -10.09 0.17
N THR A 29 4.46 -11.26 -0.44
CA THR A 29 5.57 -12.20 -0.62
C THR A 29 6.72 -11.58 -1.41
N ARG A 30 6.40 -10.85 -2.48
CA ARG A 30 7.41 -10.17 -3.30
C ARG A 30 8.09 -9.03 -2.54
N TRP A 31 7.34 -8.32 -1.68
CA TRP A 31 7.94 -7.33 -0.80
C TRP A 31 8.94 -7.98 0.17
N ILE A 32 8.54 -9.07 0.82
CA ILE A 32 9.42 -9.82 1.74
C ILE A 32 10.69 -10.26 1.02
N SER A 33 10.58 -10.60 -0.26
CA SER A 33 11.72 -10.99 -1.11
C SER A 33 12.55 -9.78 -1.58
N GLY A 34 12.17 -8.56 -1.21
CA GLY A 34 12.94 -7.37 -1.55
C GLY A 34 12.74 -6.86 -2.97
N GLU A 35 11.66 -7.23 -3.65
CA GLU A 35 11.46 -6.91 -5.06
C GLU A 35 10.93 -5.49 -5.28
N PHE A 36 10.36 -4.86 -4.27
CA PHE A 36 9.94 -3.45 -4.31
C PHE A 36 10.02 -2.82 -2.93
N ILE A 37 9.88 -1.51 -2.87
CA ILE A 37 9.87 -0.74 -1.63
C ILE A 37 8.43 -0.44 -1.23
N TRP A 38 8.04 -0.83 -0.02
CA TRP A 38 6.73 -0.50 0.54
C TRP A 38 6.84 0.76 1.37
N LEU A 39 6.17 1.82 0.92
CA LEU A 39 6.18 3.14 1.54
C LEU A 39 5.11 3.22 2.63
N VAL A 40 5.48 3.70 3.80
CA VAL A 40 4.58 3.84 4.93
C VAL A 40 4.80 5.17 5.65
N SER A 41 3.83 5.54 6.49
CA SER A 41 3.96 6.57 7.50
C SER A 41 3.38 6.03 8.79
N ASP A 42 3.56 6.74 9.89
CA ASP A 42 2.97 6.33 11.18
C ASP A 42 1.44 6.19 11.08
N ASP A 43 0.79 7.13 10.40
CA ASP A 43 -0.67 7.10 10.20
C ASP A 43 -1.10 5.88 9.39
N VAL A 44 -0.36 5.54 8.33
CA VAL A 44 -0.66 4.38 7.49
C VAL A 44 -0.47 3.08 8.25
N VAL A 45 0.62 2.93 8.99
CA VAL A 45 0.87 1.73 9.82
C VAL A 45 -0.20 1.58 10.88
N THR A 46 -0.57 2.69 11.55
CA THR A 46 -1.64 2.69 12.55
C THR A 46 -2.97 2.25 11.94
N GLU A 47 -3.30 2.75 10.77
CA GLU A 47 -4.52 2.34 10.08
C GLU A 47 -4.52 0.85 9.74
N TYR A 48 -3.41 0.32 9.24
CA TYR A 48 -3.31 -1.13 9.01
C TYR A 48 -3.60 -1.91 10.29
N ALA A 49 -2.94 -1.55 11.39
CA ALA A 49 -3.09 -2.25 12.66
C ALA A 49 -4.55 -2.20 13.17
N GLU A 50 -5.14 -1.02 13.18
CA GLU A 50 -6.52 -0.84 13.67
C GLU A 50 -7.53 -1.60 12.82
N LYS A 51 -7.46 -1.47 11.50
CA LYS A 51 -8.42 -2.11 10.59
C LYS A 51 -8.28 -3.61 10.55
N LEU A 52 -7.07 -4.12 10.57
CA LEU A 52 -6.83 -5.56 10.60
C LEU A 52 -7.37 -6.19 11.87
N LEU A 53 -7.12 -5.57 13.03
CA LEU A 53 -7.68 -6.04 14.31
C LEU A 53 -9.20 -5.94 14.34
N GLU A 54 -9.76 -4.82 13.88
CA GLU A 54 -11.20 -4.61 13.79
C GLU A 54 -11.89 -5.69 12.94
N LYS A 55 -11.24 -6.12 11.88
CA LYS A 55 -11.78 -7.13 10.95
C LYS A 55 -11.45 -8.57 11.36
N GLY A 56 -10.89 -8.77 12.54
CA GLY A 56 -10.70 -10.09 13.13
C GLY A 56 -9.43 -10.83 12.71
N ILE A 57 -8.46 -10.14 12.16
CA ILE A 57 -7.15 -10.75 11.87
C ILE A 57 -6.45 -11.03 13.21
N ASP A 58 -5.81 -12.20 13.31
CA ASP A 58 -5.08 -12.63 14.49
C ASP A 58 -4.07 -11.55 14.95
N CYS A 59 -4.13 -11.21 16.22
CA CYS A 59 -3.26 -10.23 16.86
C CYS A 59 -1.77 -10.49 16.60
N LEU A 60 -1.32 -11.74 16.65
CA LEU A 60 0.08 -12.09 16.38
C LEU A 60 0.49 -11.79 14.92
N LYS A 61 -0.41 -12.00 13.97
CA LYS A 61 -0.17 -11.66 12.57
C LYS A 61 -0.05 -10.16 12.38
N VAL A 62 -0.90 -9.38 13.05
CA VAL A 62 -0.86 -7.92 12.98
C VAL A 62 0.44 -7.40 13.59
N GLU A 63 0.82 -7.89 14.75
CA GLU A 63 2.09 -7.51 15.41
C GLU A 63 3.29 -7.79 14.51
N ARG A 64 3.30 -8.95 13.86
CA ARG A 64 4.38 -9.33 12.94
C ARG A 64 4.46 -8.42 11.74
N LEU A 65 3.30 -8.09 11.15
CA LEU A 65 3.26 -7.17 10.02
C LEU A 65 3.80 -5.79 10.42
N VAL A 66 3.34 -5.27 11.55
CA VAL A 66 3.80 -3.96 12.05
C VAL A 66 5.32 -3.98 12.28
N ALA A 67 5.83 -5.03 12.93
CA ALA A 67 7.27 -5.18 13.17
C ALA A 67 8.05 -5.22 11.86
N ASP A 68 7.58 -5.97 10.88
CA ASP A 68 8.23 -6.06 9.57
C ASP A 68 8.19 -4.73 8.82
N LEU A 69 7.09 -4.00 8.90
CA LEU A 69 6.99 -2.67 8.27
C LEU A 69 7.92 -1.65 8.92
N LEU A 70 8.04 -1.68 10.24
CA LEU A 70 8.95 -0.78 10.95
C LEU A 70 10.42 -1.09 10.66
N GLN A 71 10.73 -2.34 10.38
CA GLN A 71 12.11 -2.77 10.09
C GLN A 71 12.48 -2.66 8.62
N TYR A 72 11.58 -3.05 7.71
CA TYR A 72 11.87 -3.20 6.27
C TYR A 72 11.11 -2.25 5.37
N GLY A 73 10.01 -1.67 5.84
CA GLY A 73 9.29 -0.63 5.09
C GLY A 73 10.10 0.66 5.06
N GLU A 74 9.82 1.51 4.08
CA GLU A 74 10.44 2.82 4.05
C GLU A 74 9.47 3.83 4.65
N GLU A 75 9.87 4.42 5.78
CA GLU A 75 9.11 5.50 6.42
C GLU A 75 9.27 6.78 5.61
N VAL A 76 8.13 7.36 5.22
CA VAL A 76 8.09 8.59 4.42
C VAL A 76 7.80 9.77 5.35
N PRO A 77 8.70 10.76 5.45
CA PRO A 77 8.40 11.99 6.19
C PRO A 77 7.37 12.80 5.41
N ILE A 78 6.29 13.22 6.10
CA ILE A 78 5.23 14.00 5.49
C ILE A 78 5.59 15.47 5.63
N ARG A 79 5.91 16.11 4.51
CA ARG A 79 6.42 17.48 4.46
C ARG A 79 5.44 18.49 3.88
N PHE A 80 4.43 18.02 3.12
CA PHE A 80 3.39 18.89 2.61
C PHE A 80 2.02 18.21 2.73
N TYR A 81 0.98 19.04 2.85
CA TYR A 81 -0.38 18.60 3.15
C TYR A 81 -1.42 19.10 2.14
N HIS A 82 -1.01 19.86 1.14
CA HIS A 82 -1.91 20.41 0.14
C HIS A 82 -2.16 19.42 -0.98
N PHE A 83 -3.43 19.21 -1.29
CA PHE A 83 -3.84 18.43 -2.44
C PHE A 83 -4.35 19.35 -3.54
N GLN A 84 -3.99 19.04 -4.78
CA GLN A 84 -4.58 19.67 -5.93
C GLN A 84 -6.07 19.28 -6.05
N HIS A 85 -6.38 18.06 -5.64
CA HIS A 85 -7.74 17.52 -5.61
C HIS A 85 -7.93 16.80 -4.27
N ASP A 86 -8.92 17.26 -3.48
CA ASP A 86 -9.19 16.67 -2.17
C ASP A 86 -9.81 15.28 -2.33
N PRO A 87 -9.36 14.28 -1.55
CA PRO A 87 -10.04 13.00 -1.50
C PRO A 87 -11.41 13.15 -0.84
N VAL A 88 -12.39 12.39 -1.35
CA VAL A 88 -13.75 12.39 -0.83
C VAL A 88 -13.80 11.77 0.57
N ASP A 89 -12.97 10.75 0.81
CA ASP A 89 -12.89 10.05 2.08
C ASP A 89 -11.64 10.50 2.84
N ALA A 90 -11.83 10.93 4.08
CA ALA A 90 -10.74 11.36 4.95
C ALA A 90 -9.71 10.25 5.19
N ASP A 91 -10.14 8.99 5.17
CA ASP A 91 -9.25 7.83 5.36
C ASP A 91 -8.25 7.69 4.20
N ASP A 92 -8.57 8.23 3.02
CA ASP A 92 -7.68 8.19 1.84
C ASP A 92 -6.52 9.18 1.94
N VAL A 93 -6.65 10.19 2.80
CA VAL A 93 -5.65 11.28 2.93
C VAL A 93 -4.28 10.74 3.28
N ALA A 94 -4.20 9.83 4.25
CA ALA A 94 -2.92 9.27 4.70
C ALA A 94 -2.17 8.57 3.56
N PHE A 95 -2.88 7.82 2.74
CA PHE A 95 -2.27 7.09 1.61
C PHE A 95 -1.79 8.02 0.50
N LEU A 96 -2.58 9.05 0.16
CA LEU A 96 -2.18 10.05 -0.82
C LEU A 96 -0.96 10.85 -0.36
N LEU A 97 -0.91 11.22 0.92
CA LEU A 97 0.24 11.93 1.48
C LEU A 97 1.52 11.12 1.36
N VAL A 98 1.46 9.83 1.68
CA VAL A 98 2.62 8.94 1.54
C VAL A 98 3.03 8.80 0.08
N ALA A 99 2.08 8.63 -0.83
CA ALA A 99 2.38 8.50 -2.25
C ALA A 99 3.07 9.73 -2.81
N LEU A 100 2.58 10.92 -2.47
CA LEU A 100 3.13 12.18 -2.97
C LEU A 100 4.47 12.51 -2.31
N ASN A 101 4.56 12.42 -0.97
CA ASN A 101 5.79 12.75 -0.24
C ASN A 101 6.89 11.72 -0.45
N GLY A 102 6.53 10.47 -0.72
CA GLY A 102 7.48 9.37 -0.90
C GLY A 102 7.88 9.12 -2.34
N ALA A 103 7.43 9.94 -3.28
CA ALA A 103 7.67 9.74 -4.71
C ALA A 103 7.32 8.31 -5.14
N ALA A 104 6.12 7.87 -4.81
CA ALA A 104 5.65 6.53 -5.16
C ALA A 104 5.58 6.36 -6.68
N SER A 105 5.86 5.15 -7.16
CA SER A 105 5.55 4.76 -8.53
C SER A 105 4.11 4.27 -8.65
N HIS A 106 3.58 3.69 -7.58
CA HIS A 106 2.24 3.08 -7.59
C HIS A 106 1.53 3.31 -6.26
N LEU A 107 0.22 3.53 -6.36
CA LEU A 107 -0.73 3.44 -5.26
C LEU A 107 -1.66 2.27 -5.56
N VAL A 108 -1.58 1.21 -4.77
CA VAL A 108 -2.27 -0.04 -5.04
C VAL A 108 -3.53 -0.13 -4.17
N THR A 109 -4.69 -0.20 -4.80
CA THR A 109 -5.97 -0.15 -4.11
C THR A 109 -7.07 -0.83 -4.91
N TYR A 110 -8.10 -1.33 -4.19
CA TYR A 110 -9.37 -1.77 -4.77
C TYR A 110 -10.46 -0.69 -4.67
N ASP A 111 -10.20 0.39 -3.91
CA ASP A 111 -11.20 1.41 -3.62
C ASP A 111 -11.46 2.29 -4.84
N GLU A 112 -12.71 2.33 -5.30
CA GLU A 112 -13.11 3.14 -6.46
C GLU A 112 -12.91 4.63 -6.22
N HIS A 113 -13.16 5.12 -5.00
CA HIS A 113 -12.97 6.54 -4.67
C HIS A 113 -11.50 6.93 -4.78
N LEU A 114 -10.61 6.09 -4.29
CA LEU A 114 -9.17 6.35 -4.36
C LEU A 114 -8.66 6.25 -5.80
N LYS A 115 -9.19 5.32 -6.58
CA LYS A 115 -8.88 5.22 -8.01
C LYS A 115 -9.36 6.45 -8.78
N ASP A 116 -10.54 6.96 -8.47
CA ASP A 116 -11.08 8.16 -9.11
C ASP A 116 -10.22 9.39 -8.82
N VAL A 117 -9.81 9.57 -7.58
CA VAL A 117 -8.91 10.66 -7.17
C VAL A 117 -7.53 10.49 -7.82
N GLY A 118 -7.03 9.26 -7.87
CA GLY A 118 -5.71 8.93 -8.40
C GLY A 118 -5.51 9.34 -9.87
N VAL A 119 -6.59 9.41 -10.66
CA VAL A 119 -6.53 9.87 -12.05
C VAL A 119 -5.96 11.29 -12.17
N PHE A 120 -6.15 12.12 -11.15
CA PHE A 120 -5.66 13.50 -11.14
C PHE A 120 -4.19 13.62 -10.75
N TYR A 121 -3.52 12.53 -10.35
CA TYR A 121 -2.13 12.55 -9.92
C TYR A 121 -1.26 11.77 -10.90
N PRO A 122 -0.61 12.45 -11.83
CA PRO A 122 0.28 11.78 -12.80
C PRO A 122 1.60 11.30 -12.19
N GLU A 123 1.89 11.68 -10.95
CA GLU A 123 3.11 11.35 -10.24
C GLU A 123 3.24 9.85 -9.99
N PHE A 124 2.12 9.15 -9.89
CA PHE A 124 2.09 7.70 -9.65
C PHE A 124 0.92 7.05 -10.39
N ILE A 125 1.02 5.74 -10.58
CA ILE A 125 -0.05 4.94 -11.17
C ILE A 125 -0.94 4.42 -10.04
N THR A 126 -2.24 4.67 -10.11
CA THR A 126 -3.21 4.09 -9.18
C THR A 126 -3.84 2.87 -9.83
N CYS A 127 -3.70 1.72 -9.21
CA CYS A 127 -4.10 0.44 -9.82
C CYS A 127 -4.42 -0.62 -8.78
N GLU A 128 -5.01 -1.72 -9.24
CA GLU A 128 -5.26 -2.90 -8.42
C GLU A 128 -4.01 -3.81 -8.38
N PRO A 129 -3.95 -4.76 -7.43
CA PRO A 129 -2.77 -5.62 -7.25
C PRO A 129 -2.34 -6.37 -8.51
N VAL A 130 -3.27 -6.85 -9.32
CA VAL A 130 -2.93 -7.58 -10.56
C VAL A 130 -2.13 -6.71 -11.51
N ALA A 131 -2.53 -5.46 -11.70
CA ALA A 131 -1.83 -4.52 -12.56
C ALA A 131 -0.45 -4.16 -11.98
N PHE A 132 -0.38 -3.93 -10.68
CA PHE A 132 0.90 -3.68 -10.00
C PHE A 132 1.87 -4.86 -10.19
N LEU A 133 1.40 -6.08 -10.01
CA LEU A 133 2.22 -7.28 -10.18
C LEU A 133 2.73 -7.41 -11.62
N SER A 134 1.90 -7.05 -12.60
CA SER A 134 2.32 -7.04 -14.00
C SER A 134 3.47 -6.06 -14.22
N ASP A 135 3.36 -4.85 -13.69
CA ASP A 135 4.41 -3.84 -13.79
C ASP A 135 5.68 -4.28 -13.06
N LEU A 136 5.51 -4.88 -11.88
CA LEU A 136 6.65 -5.38 -11.08
C LEU A 136 7.42 -6.46 -11.85
N ARG A 137 6.71 -7.43 -12.42
CA ARG A 137 7.35 -8.50 -13.21
C ARG A 137 8.12 -7.93 -14.40
N ALA A 138 7.59 -6.90 -15.04
CA ALA A 138 8.26 -6.25 -16.17
C ALA A 138 9.59 -5.62 -15.76
N THR A 139 9.70 -5.09 -14.53
CA THR A 139 10.97 -4.51 -14.04
C THR A 139 12.00 -5.56 -13.65
N LEU A 140 11.58 -6.80 -13.38
CA LEU A 140 12.47 -7.90 -12.98
C LEU A 140 12.98 -8.72 -14.16
N THR A 141 12.38 -8.53 -15.32
CA THR A 141 12.82 -9.22 -16.54
C THR A 141 13.99 -8.47 -17.17
N PRO A 142 15.11 -9.17 -17.51
CA PRO A 142 16.24 -8.52 -18.14
C PRO A 142 15.91 -7.96 -19.52
#